data_e4a9a521563fdf1ffce4e30e88b2fd63
#
_entry.id   e4a9a521563fdf1ffce4e30e88b2fd63
#
_cell.length_a   1.000
_cell.length_b   1.000
_cell.length_c   1.000
_cell.angle_alpha   90.00
_cell.angle_beta   90.00
_cell.angle_gamma   90.00
#
_symmetry.space_group_name_H-M   'P 1'
#
loop_
_entity.id
_entity.type
_entity.pdbx_description
1 polymer ?
#
loop_
_entity_poly.entity_id
_entity_poly.type
_entity_poly.pdbx_seq_one_letter_code
_entity_poly.pdbx_strand_id
1 'polypeptide(L)'
;MSEGAASDPGTFAGRTYAAVEHDGRIDHVAVEEPLEIRVDGRPLAVTMRTPGHDSELAVGFLYGEGLIDGAREVGPPDDLPANAVEVSGPLLREPGERRFYTTSSCGVCGKGALKEVAVHSERLPDGPVVPRLLLAALPDRLRQPTFERTGGLHATGLFDSEGGHLVAREDVGRHNAMDKVIGRAVMDGMVPLSDRMLCVSGRLSFELVQKAAVAGAPILVGVGAPSSLAVELACDRGMTLCGFARGGRVNVYTGAQRVAD
;
A
#
# COMPACT_ATOMS: atom_id res chain seq x y z
N MET A 1 21.07 -8.46 -38.96
CA MET A 1 20.09 -7.47 -38.50
C MET A 1 18.85 -8.25 -38.08
N SER A 2 18.77 -8.63 -36.82
CA SER A 2 17.58 -9.29 -36.25
C SER A 2 16.73 -8.22 -35.64
N GLU A 3 15.58 -7.95 -36.27
CA GLU A 3 14.52 -7.13 -35.72
C GLU A 3 14.09 -7.70 -34.36
N GLY A 4 14.30 -6.93 -33.30
CA GLY A 4 13.77 -7.26 -32.00
C GLY A 4 12.24 -7.29 -32.08
N ALA A 5 11.66 -8.45 -31.88
CA ALA A 5 10.23 -8.62 -31.79
C ALA A 5 9.72 -7.74 -30.64
N ALA A 6 9.05 -6.65 -31.01
CA ALA A 6 8.24 -5.89 -30.06
C ALA A 6 7.19 -6.86 -29.50
N SER A 7 7.24 -7.13 -28.19
CA SER A 7 6.24 -7.94 -27.52
C SER A 7 4.87 -7.29 -27.70
N ASP A 8 3.91 -8.07 -28.20
CA ASP A 8 2.51 -7.69 -28.32
C ASP A 8 2.00 -7.19 -26.95
N PRO A 9 1.44 -5.97 -26.85
CA PRO A 9 0.95 -5.41 -25.59
C PRO A 9 -0.14 -6.25 -24.89
N GLY A 10 -0.76 -7.22 -25.58
CA GLY A 10 -1.68 -8.19 -24.99
C GLY A 10 -1.02 -9.36 -24.24
N THR A 11 0.31 -9.49 -24.30
CA THR A 11 1.02 -10.70 -23.81
C THR A 11 1.15 -10.77 -22.28
N PHE A 12 0.95 -9.66 -21.55
CA PHE A 12 1.18 -9.59 -20.09
C PHE A 12 -0.09 -9.49 -19.24
N ALA A 13 -1.26 -9.37 -19.87
CA ALA A 13 -2.54 -9.19 -19.17
C ALA A 13 -2.75 -10.22 -18.05
N GLY A 14 -2.90 -9.75 -16.82
CA GLY A 14 -3.12 -10.57 -15.62
C GLY A 14 -1.88 -11.29 -15.07
N ARG A 15 -0.69 -11.11 -15.64
CA ARG A 15 0.55 -11.68 -15.11
C ARG A 15 1.27 -10.70 -14.20
N THR A 16 1.84 -11.19 -13.11
CA THR A 16 2.62 -10.36 -12.17
C THR A 16 4.09 -10.21 -12.56
N TYR A 17 4.59 -11.07 -13.45
CA TYR A 17 5.96 -11.02 -13.97
C TYR A 17 6.03 -11.51 -15.43
N ALA A 18 7.08 -11.10 -16.12
CA ALA A 18 7.38 -11.49 -17.50
C ALA A 18 8.81 -12.02 -17.62
N ALA A 19 9.01 -12.93 -18.56
CA ALA A 19 10.34 -13.39 -18.94
C ALA A 19 10.95 -12.42 -19.97
N VAL A 20 12.18 -11.97 -19.73
CA VAL A 20 12.93 -11.05 -20.60
C VAL A 20 14.30 -11.65 -20.87
N GLU A 21 14.74 -11.62 -22.13
CA GLU A 21 16.10 -12.02 -22.48
C GLU A 21 17.08 -10.87 -22.17
N HIS A 22 18.14 -11.18 -21.44
CA HIS A 22 19.19 -10.28 -21.06
C HIS A 22 20.55 -11.00 -21.09
N ASP A 23 21.51 -10.51 -21.86
CA ASP A 23 22.86 -11.06 -22.03
C ASP A 23 22.86 -12.58 -22.33
N GLY A 24 21.94 -13.04 -23.20
CA GLY A 24 21.78 -14.45 -23.56
C GLY A 24 21.22 -15.35 -22.45
N ARG A 25 20.62 -14.73 -21.41
CA ARG A 25 19.92 -15.40 -20.30
C ARG A 25 18.49 -14.94 -20.20
N ILE A 26 17.64 -15.78 -19.68
CA ILE A 26 16.26 -15.40 -19.36
C ILE A 26 16.22 -14.91 -17.92
N ASP A 27 15.70 -13.70 -17.73
CA ASP A 27 15.42 -13.11 -16.43
C ASP A 27 13.90 -12.87 -16.27
N HIS A 28 13.45 -12.72 -15.03
CA HIS A 28 12.06 -12.43 -14.72
C HIS A 28 11.95 -11.00 -14.16
N VAL A 29 11.13 -10.18 -14.81
CA VAL A 29 10.88 -8.79 -14.41
C VAL A 29 9.43 -8.64 -13.95
N ALA A 30 9.19 -7.74 -12.99
CA ALA A 30 7.85 -7.40 -12.56
C ALA A 30 7.07 -6.73 -13.70
N VAL A 31 5.81 -7.10 -13.89
CA VAL A 31 4.93 -6.41 -14.82
C VAL A 31 4.42 -5.13 -14.17
N GLU A 32 4.48 -4.04 -14.93
CA GLU A 32 3.97 -2.72 -14.57
C GLU A 32 3.03 -2.23 -15.66
N GLU A 33 1.78 -1.98 -15.31
CA GLU A 33 0.74 -1.51 -16.24
C GLU A 33 -0.09 -0.40 -15.60
N PRO A 34 -0.67 0.52 -16.40
CA PRO A 34 -1.59 1.52 -15.88
C PRO A 34 -2.89 0.87 -15.40
N LEU A 35 -3.48 1.44 -14.35
CA LEU A 35 -4.84 1.17 -13.91
C LEU A 35 -5.59 2.48 -13.73
N GLU A 36 -6.70 2.64 -14.44
CA GLU A 36 -7.63 3.74 -14.23
C GLU A 36 -8.67 3.36 -13.18
N ILE A 37 -8.77 4.16 -12.12
CA ILE A 37 -9.79 4.03 -11.09
C ILE A 37 -10.92 5.00 -11.43
N ARG A 38 -12.13 4.47 -11.59
CA ARG A 38 -13.36 5.22 -11.86
C ARG A 38 -14.33 5.13 -10.70
N VAL A 39 -15.13 6.16 -10.54
CA VAL A 39 -16.27 6.17 -9.60
C VAL A 39 -17.51 6.67 -10.34
N ASP A 40 -18.56 5.86 -10.35
CA ASP A 40 -19.83 6.13 -11.07
C ASP A 40 -19.61 6.63 -12.51
N GLY A 41 -18.76 5.91 -13.28
CA GLY A 41 -18.43 6.20 -14.68
C GLY A 41 -17.44 7.36 -14.88
N ARG A 42 -16.95 8.01 -13.83
CA ARG A 42 -16.03 9.15 -13.91
C ARG A 42 -14.59 8.74 -13.59
N PRO A 43 -13.62 8.95 -14.49
CA PRO A 43 -12.21 8.75 -14.19
C PRO A 43 -11.77 9.63 -13.01
N LEU A 44 -11.18 9.01 -11.99
CA LEU A 44 -10.69 9.68 -10.79
C LEU A 44 -9.16 9.73 -10.76
N ALA A 45 -8.51 8.60 -10.96
CA ALA A 45 -7.06 8.47 -10.85
C ALA A 45 -6.51 7.45 -11.86
N VAL A 46 -5.23 7.62 -12.22
CA VAL A 46 -4.47 6.59 -12.94
C VAL A 46 -3.21 6.30 -12.12
N THR A 47 -2.97 5.02 -11.85
CA THR A 47 -1.76 4.55 -11.16
C THR A 47 -1.04 3.48 -11.96
N MET A 48 0.28 3.43 -11.88
CA MET A 48 1.06 2.31 -12.39
C MET A 48 1.09 1.22 -11.33
N ARG A 49 0.68 -0.01 -11.69
CA ARG A 49 0.57 -1.12 -10.74
C ARG A 49 1.08 -2.44 -11.32
N THR A 50 1.39 -3.39 -10.48
CA THR A 50 1.48 -4.80 -10.88
C THR A 50 0.08 -5.38 -10.94
N PRO A 51 -0.33 -6.01 -12.07
CA PRO A 51 -1.66 -6.59 -12.24
C PRO A 51 -2.08 -7.56 -11.12
N GLY A 52 -3.38 -7.61 -10.88
CA GLY A 52 -4.01 -8.43 -9.85
C GLY A 52 -4.38 -7.66 -8.60
N HIS A 53 -5.50 -8.08 -8.00
CA HIS A 53 -6.10 -7.41 -6.85
C HIS A 53 -6.52 -5.95 -7.11
N ASP A 54 -6.92 -5.63 -8.34
CA ASP A 54 -7.22 -4.26 -8.78
C ASP A 54 -8.43 -3.67 -8.04
N SER A 55 -9.43 -4.48 -7.72
CA SER A 55 -10.56 -4.08 -6.88
C SER A 55 -10.12 -3.68 -5.46
N GLU A 56 -9.21 -4.47 -4.87
CA GLU A 56 -8.65 -4.16 -3.55
C GLU A 56 -7.83 -2.86 -3.62
N LEU A 57 -7.03 -2.66 -4.70
CA LEU A 57 -6.27 -1.44 -4.92
C LEU A 57 -7.17 -0.21 -4.98
N ALA A 58 -8.26 -0.27 -5.76
CA ALA A 58 -9.19 0.85 -5.91
C ALA A 58 -9.91 1.19 -4.60
N VAL A 59 -10.46 0.19 -3.91
CA VAL A 59 -11.14 0.39 -2.62
C VAL A 59 -10.17 0.95 -1.59
N GLY A 60 -8.95 0.39 -1.48
CA GLY A 60 -7.95 0.86 -0.52
C GLY A 60 -7.44 2.25 -0.82
N PHE A 61 -7.24 2.59 -2.10
CA PHE A 61 -6.90 3.95 -2.52
C PHE A 61 -7.98 4.95 -2.09
N LEU A 62 -9.26 4.70 -2.44
CA LEU A 62 -10.37 5.59 -2.09
C LEU A 62 -10.54 5.72 -0.57
N TYR A 63 -10.41 4.62 0.16
CA TYR A 63 -10.50 4.61 1.62
C TYR A 63 -9.33 5.38 2.25
N GLY A 64 -8.11 5.11 1.81
CA GLY A 64 -6.89 5.79 2.30
C GLY A 64 -6.88 7.30 2.02
N GLU A 65 -7.55 7.74 0.95
CA GLU A 65 -7.79 9.16 0.63
C GLU A 65 -9.02 9.74 1.36
N GLY A 66 -9.74 8.96 2.16
CA GLY A 66 -10.95 9.42 2.88
C GLY A 66 -12.10 9.80 1.94
N LEU A 67 -12.18 9.14 0.79
CA LEU A 67 -13.23 9.36 -0.19
C LEU A 67 -14.41 8.39 -0.01
N ILE A 68 -14.19 7.28 0.67
CA ILE A 68 -15.20 6.30 1.10
C ILE A 68 -14.95 5.90 2.55
N ASP A 69 -15.96 5.37 3.23
CA ASP A 69 -15.94 4.95 4.64
C ASP A 69 -16.11 3.45 4.86
N GLY A 70 -16.26 2.68 3.78
CA GLY A 70 -16.46 1.24 3.84
C GLY A 70 -16.45 0.56 2.48
N ALA A 71 -16.81 -0.71 2.47
CA ALA A 71 -16.87 -1.51 1.25
C ALA A 71 -17.85 -0.91 0.22
N ARG A 72 -17.50 -1.09 -1.05
CA ARG A 72 -18.29 -0.67 -2.21
C ARG A 72 -18.37 -1.82 -3.21
N GLU A 73 -19.38 -1.80 -4.06
CA GLU A 73 -19.41 -2.66 -5.23
C GLU A 73 -18.31 -2.21 -6.19
N VAL A 74 -17.52 -3.16 -6.68
CA VAL A 74 -16.34 -2.89 -7.48
C VAL A 74 -16.13 -4.00 -8.51
N GLY A 75 -15.81 -3.61 -9.74
CA GLY A 75 -15.57 -4.55 -10.84
C GLY A 75 -14.91 -3.89 -12.04
N PRO A 76 -14.58 -4.67 -13.07
CA PRO A 76 -14.08 -4.11 -14.32
C PRO A 76 -15.21 -3.42 -15.07
N PRO A 77 -14.98 -2.25 -15.69
CA PRO A 77 -15.96 -1.65 -16.63
C PRO A 77 -15.96 -2.40 -17.96
N ASP A 78 -17.08 -2.31 -18.69
CA ASP A 78 -17.26 -3.04 -19.94
C ASP A 78 -16.32 -2.57 -21.07
N ASP A 79 -15.99 -1.27 -21.09
CA ASP A 79 -15.20 -0.63 -22.14
C ASP A 79 -13.68 -0.84 -22.00
N LEU A 80 -13.17 -1.05 -20.80
CA LEU A 80 -11.73 -1.20 -20.53
C LEU A 80 -11.45 -2.22 -19.40
N PRO A 81 -11.85 -3.48 -19.57
CA PRO A 81 -11.87 -4.44 -18.44
C PRO A 81 -10.48 -4.83 -17.88
N ALA A 82 -9.41 -4.65 -18.67
CA ALA A 82 -8.07 -5.07 -18.25
C ALA A 82 -7.31 -4.01 -17.44
N ASN A 83 -7.53 -2.73 -17.72
CA ASN A 83 -6.76 -1.62 -17.19
C ASN A 83 -7.61 -0.52 -16.55
N ALA A 84 -8.85 -0.81 -16.21
CA ALA A 84 -9.71 0.06 -15.46
C ALA A 84 -10.50 -0.73 -14.41
N VAL A 85 -10.87 -0.07 -13.34
CA VAL A 85 -11.72 -0.58 -12.28
C VAL A 85 -12.77 0.47 -11.94
N GLU A 86 -14.03 0.03 -11.89
CA GLU A 86 -15.19 0.86 -11.56
C GLU A 86 -15.62 0.59 -10.13
N VAL A 87 -15.78 1.65 -9.35
CA VAL A 87 -16.30 1.61 -7.97
C VAL A 87 -17.63 2.34 -7.95
N SER A 88 -18.67 1.69 -7.45
CA SER A 88 -20.02 2.26 -7.39
C SER A 88 -20.28 3.01 -6.09
N GLY A 89 -21.07 4.07 -6.17
CA GLY A 89 -21.62 4.81 -5.05
C GLY A 89 -20.94 6.15 -4.77
N PRO A 90 -21.61 7.02 -4.01
CA PRO A 90 -21.20 8.40 -3.80
C PRO A 90 -19.89 8.49 -3.02
N LEU A 91 -19.08 9.48 -3.37
CA LEU A 91 -17.93 9.88 -2.58
C LEU A 91 -18.38 10.72 -1.37
N LEU A 92 -17.66 10.60 -0.25
CA LEU A 92 -17.89 11.40 0.96
C LEU A 92 -17.57 12.88 0.76
N ARG A 93 -16.70 13.19 -0.19
CA ARG A 93 -16.29 14.53 -0.57
C ARG A 93 -15.85 14.56 -2.02
N GLU A 94 -15.95 15.72 -2.65
CA GLU A 94 -15.33 15.89 -3.97
C GLU A 94 -13.80 15.74 -3.84
N PRO A 95 -13.19 14.93 -4.71
CA PRO A 95 -11.73 14.90 -4.78
C PRO A 95 -11.26 16.30 -5.16
N GLY A 96 -10.32 16.87 -4.40
CA GLY A 96 -9.74 18.17 -4.73
C GLY A 96 -9.21 18.17 -6.17
N GLU A 97 -9.05 19.35 -6.81
CA GLU A 97 -8.63 19.52 -8.22
C GLU A 97 -7.28 18.88 -8.59
N ARG A 98 -6.67 18.13 -7.69
CA ARG A 98 -5.50 17.31 -7.97
C ARG A 98 -5.90 16.21 -8.95
N ARG A 99 -5.48 16.37 -10.19
CA ARG A 99 -5.35 15.24 -11.11
C ARG A 99 -4.37 14.27 -10.44
N PHE A 100 -4.88 13.18 -9.88
CA PHE A 100 -4.09 12.15 -9.20
C PHE A 100 -3.24 11.37 -10.22
N TYR A 101 -2.21 12.04 -10.76
CA TYR A 101 -1.07 11.33 -11.33
C TYR A 101 -0.15 10.99 -10.16
N THR A 102 -0.29 9.80 -9.61
CA THR A 102 0.58 9.32 -8.54
C THR A 102 1.91 8.92 -9.14
N THR A 103 2.79 9.87 -9.33
CA THR A 103 4.22 9.55 -9.54
C THR A 103 4.86 9.38 -8.17
N SER A 104 5.68 8.36 -8.01
CA SER A 104 6.43 8.02 -6.78
C SER A 104 7.41 9.10 -6.29
N SER A 105 7.37 10.30 -6.86
CA SER A 105 8.32 11.40 -6.66
C SER A 105 7.63 12.75 -6.45
N CYS A 106 6.48 12.82 -5.81
CA CYS A 106 5.83 14.11 -5.54
C CYS A 106 6.47 14.77 -4.32
N GLY A 107 7.34 15.74 -4.57
CA GLY A 107 7.84 16.66 -3.55
C GLY A 107 6.74 17.63 -3.13
N VAL A 108 6.12 17.40 -1.99
CA VAL A 108 5.26 18.37 -1.32
C VAL A 108 6.18 19.32 -0.55
N CYS A 109 6.38 20.52 -1.07
CA CYS A 109 7.20 21.55 -0.44
C CYS A 109 6.34 22.58 0.31
N GLY A 110 6.43 22.57 1.65
CA GLY A 110 5.94 23.64 2.52
C GLY A 110 4.85 23.24 3.50
N LYS A 111 4.83 23.87 4.69
CA LYS A 111 3.88 23.58 5.78
C LYS A 111 2.40 23.81 5.40
N GLY A 112 2.09 24.65 4.41
CA GLY A 112 0.74 24.88 3.90
C GLY A 112 0.21 23.71 3.07
N ALA A 113 1.06 23.13 2.24
CA ALA A 113 0.72 21.98 1.40
C ALA A 113 0.48 20.69 2.22
N LEU A 114 1.12 20.55 3.40
CA LEU A 114 0.88 19.42 4.31
C LEU A 114 -0.55 19.38 4.85
N LYS A 115 -1.17 20.54 5.12
CA LYS A 115 -2.56 20.61 5.59
C LYS A 115 -3.57 20.26 4.50
N GLU A 116 -3.23 20.52 3.23
CA GLU A 116 -4.06 20.17 2.08
C GLU A 116 -3.91 18.70 1.65
N VAL A 117 -2.75 18.09 1.96
CA VAL A 117 -2.46 16.67 1.63
C VAL A 117 -2.90 15.74 2.75
N ALA A 118 -2.93 16.23 3.98
CA ALA A 118 -3.30 15.41 5.13
C ALA A 118 -4.78 15.02 5.07
N VAL A 119 -5.05 13.75 4.81
CA VAL A 119 -6.38 13.18 5.04
C VAL A 119 -6.66 13.25 6.53
N HIS A 120 -7.84 13.73 6.88
CA HIS A 120 -8.22 13.84 8.28
C HIS A 120 -8.37 12.44 8.88
N SER A 121 -7.53 12.11 9.85
CA SER A 121 -7.68 10.91 10.68
C SER A 121 -7.60 11.31 12.15
N GLU A 122 -8.38 10.67 12.96
CA GLU A 122 -8.36 10.90 14.42
C GLU A 122 -7.10 10.27 15.04
N ARG A 123 -6.85 10.63 16.31
CA ARG A 123 -5.83 9.95 17.10
C ARG A 123 -6.23 8.49 17.29
N LEU A 124 -5.30 7.59 17.05
CA LEU A 124 -5.53 6.15 17.17
C LEU A 124 -5.80 5.77 18.63
N PRO A 125 -6.76 4.86 18.87
CA PRO A 125 -7.01 4.32 20.21
C PRO A 125 -5.82 3.48 20.70
N ASP A 126 -5.86 3.11 21.97
CA ASP A 126 -4.90 2.14 22.49
C ASP A 126 -5.06 0.82 21.73
N GLY A 127 -3.91 0.32 21.24
CA GLY A 127 -3.85 -0.94 20.50
C GLY A 127 -3.15 -2.03 21.32
N PRO A 128 -2.82 -3.17 20.71
CA PRO A 128 -2.16 -4.26 21.39
C PRO A 128 -0.76 -3.89 21.86
N VAL A 129 -0.34 -4.47 22.97
CA VAL A 129 1.07 -4.46 23.40
C VAL A 129 1.75 -5.69 22.83
N VAL A 130 2.83 -5.50 22.11
CA VAL A 130 3.46 -6.55 21.28
C VAL A 130 4.94 -6.68 21.65
N PRO A 131 5.48 -7.91 21.79
CA PRO A 131 6.90 -8.12 22.05
C PRO A 131 7.77 -7.49 20.94
N ARG A 132 8.83 -6.80 21.33
CA ARG A 132 9.82 -6.20 20.42
C ARG A 132 10.37 -7.20 19.39
N LEU A 133 10.64 -8.42 19.83
CA LEU A 133 11.14 -9.49 18.97
C LEU A 133 10.12 -9.89 17.89
N LEU A 134 8.82 -9.85 18.22
CA LEU A 134 7.78 -10.12 17.23
C LEU A 134 7.74 -9.03 16.16
N LEU A 135 7.80 -7.75 16.55
CA LEU A 135 7.87 -6.63 15.60
C LEU A 135 9.10 -6.75 14.67
N ALA A 136 10.24 -7.14 15.21
CA ALA A 136 11.47 -7.36 14.45
C ALA A 136 11.36 -8.53 13.45
N ALA A 137 10.51 -9.52 13.74
CA ALA A 137 10.32 -10.72 12.92
C ALA A 137 9.20 -10.59 11.86
N LEU A 138 8.37 -9.54 11.91
CA LEU A 138 7.28 -9.38 10.95
C LEU A 138 7.73 -9.38 9.49
N PRO A 139 8.86 -8.73 9.11
CA PRO A 139 9.33 -8.76 7.72
C PRO A 139 9.62 -10.19 7.22
N ASP A 140 10.15 -11.07 8.08
CA ASP A 140 10.46 -12.46 7.71
C ASP A 140 9.18 -13.29 7.49
N ARG A 141 8.04 -12.78 7.94
CA ARG A 141 6.71 -13.39 7.74
C ARG A 141 5.95 -12.83 6.53
N LEU A 142 6.48 -11.80 5.87
CA LEU A 142 5.93 -11.27 4.63
C LEU A 142 6.08 -12.30 3.50
N ARG A 143 4.98 -12.70 2.91
CA ARG A 143 4.99 -13.56 1.73
C ARG A 143 5.15 -12.71 0.48
N GLN A 144 6.25 -12.91 -0.26
CA GLN A 144 6.64 -12.12 -1.42
C GLN A 144 7.03 -13.00 -2.62
N PRO A 145 6.14 -13.89 -3.09
CA PRO A 145 6.49 -14.87 -4.12
C PRO A 145 6.90 -14.27 -5.47
N THR A 146 6.35 -13.08 -5.81
CA THR A 146 6.73 -12.40 -7.05
C THR A 146 8.04 -11.63 -6.87
N PHE A 147 8.26 -11.01 -5.72
CA PHE A 147 9.54 -10.39 -5.38
C PHE A 147 10.68 -11.41 -5.36
N GLU A 148 10.49 -12.58 -4.77
CA GLU A 148 11.48 -13.66 -4.75
C GLU A 148 11.94 -14.07 -6.16
N ARG A 149 11.07 -13.86 -7.15
CA ARG A 149 11.33 -14.19 -8.55
C ARG A 149 11.96 -13.05 -9.34
N THR A 150 11.57 -11.81 -9.02
CA THR A 150 11.86 -10.64 -9.87
C THR A 150 12.77 -9.61 -9.18
N GLY A 151 12.81 -9.58 -7.84
CA GLY A 151 13.47 -8.55 -7.07
C GLY A 151 12.85 -7.15 -7.18
N GLY A 152 11.77 -6.99 -7.98
CA GLY A 152 11.27 -5.69 -8.44
C GLY A 152 10.01 -5.17 -7.74
N LEU A 153 9.52 -5.81 -6.67
CA LEU A 153 8.27 -5.44 -6.01
C LEU A 153 8.46 -4.99 -4.57
N HIS A 154 7.48 -4.28 -4.11
CA HIS A 154 7.24 -3.99 -2.69
C HIS A 154 6.10 -4.86 -2.17
N ALA A 155 6.12 -5.13 -0.86
CA ALA A 155 5.04 -5.84 -0.21
C ALA A 155 4.53 -5.11 1.04
N THR A 156 3.26 -5.30 1.32
CA THR A 156 2.62 -4.97 2.59
C THR A 156 1.92 -6.21 3.14
N GLY A 157 2.03 -6.43 4.45
CA GLY A 157 1.33 -7.49 5.16
C GLY A 157 0.49 -6.93 6.32
N LEU A 158 -0.67 -7.55 6.54
CA LEU A 158 -1.53 -7.37 7.70
C LEU A 158 -1.37 -8.56 8.62
N PHE A 159 -1.19 -8.29 9.90
CA PHE A 159 -0.97 -9.30 10.94
C PHE A 159 -1.87 -9.05 12.14
N ASP A 160 -2.24 -10.10 12.85
CA ASP A 160 -2.85 -9.99 14.16
C ASP A 160 -1.80 -9.63 15.23
N SER A 161 -2.24 -9.42 16.47
CA SER A 161 -1.38 -9.05 17.59
C SER A 161 -0.38 -10.14 18.02
N GLU A 162 -0.59 -11.39 17.60
CA GLU A 162 0.30 -12.53 17.85
C GLU A 162 1.28 -12.76 16.68
N GLY A 163 1.17 -11.94 15.63
CA GLY A 163 1.97 -12.03 14.41
C GLY A 163 1.51 -13.11 13.46
N GLY A 164 0.27 -13.58 13.60
CA GLY A 164 -0.40 -14.40 12.60
C GLY A 164 -0.60 -13.60 11.32
N HIS A 165 -0.19 -14.17 10.18
CA HIS A 165 -0.32 -13.53 8.88
C HIS A 165 -1.75 -13.62 8.37
N LEU A 166 -2.41 -12.48 8.14
CA LEU A 166 -3.78 -12.38 7.65
C LEU A 166 -3.83 -12.15 6.12
N VAL A 167 -3.15 -11.12 5.65
CA VAL A 167 -3.14 -10.71 4.24
C VAL A 167 -1.75 -10.24 3.87
N ALA A 168 -1.26 -10.57 2.66
CA ALA A 168 -0.13 -9.89 2.03
C ALA A 168 -0.42 -9.57 0.58
N ARG A 169 0.09 -8.44 0.11
CA ARG A 169 0.01 -8.02 -1.29
C ARG A 169 1.33 -7.43 -1.74
N GLU A 170 1.64 -7.71 -3.00
CA GLU A 170 2.81 -7.19 -3.70
C GLU A 170 2.37 -6.20 -4.78
N ASP A 171 3.21 -5.21 -5.03
CA ASP A 171 3.06 -4.26 -6.13
C ASP A 171 4.39 -3.57 -6.42
N VAL A 172 4.60 -3.12 -7.68
CA VAL A 172 5.74 -2.28 -8.06
C VAL A 172 5.76 -0.98 -7.25
N GLY A 173 4.59 -0.46 -6.88
CA GLY A 173 4.39 0.71 -6.04
C GLY A 173 4.15 0.34 -4.57
N ARG A 174 5.01 0.80 -3.65
CA ARG A 174 4.82 0.55 -2.20
C ARG A 174 3.49 1.07 -1.66
N HIS A 175 2.97 2.17 -2.20
CA HIS A 175 1.67 2.72 -1.82
C HIS A 175 0.53 1.81 -2.30
N ASN A 176 0.63 1.32 -3.54
CA ASN A 176 -0.34 0.37 -4.08
C ASN A 176 -0.36 -0.95 -3.29
N ALA A 177 0.81 -1.48 -2.89
CA ALA A 177 0.87 -2.67 -2.06
C ALA A 177 0.12 -2.48 -0.73
N MET A 178 0.22 -1.29 -0.12
CA MET A 178 -0.54 -0.95 1.10
C MET A 178 -2.02 -0.77 0.79
N ASP A 179 -2.38 -0.09 -0.29
CA ASP A 179 -3.77 0.10 -0.70
C ASP A 179 -4.45 -1.24 -0.97
N LYS A 180 -3.80 -2.18 -1.65
CA LYS A 180 -4.33 -3.54 -1.84
C LYS A 180 -4.66 -4.22 -0.50
N VAL A 181 -3.77 -4.13 0.50
CA VAL A 181 -3.99 -4.72 1.82
C VAL A 181 -5.12 -4.03 2.58
N ILE A 182 -5.14 -2.70 2.59
CA ILE A 182 -6.22 -1.92 3.23
C ILE A 182 -7.55 -2.18 2.53
N GLY A 183 -7.58 -2.18 1.19
CA GLY A 183 -8.79 -2.45 0.42
C GLY A 183 -9.34 -3.84 0.69
N ARG A 184 -8.48 -4.86 0.80
CA ARG A 184 -8.89 -6.20 1.23
C ARG A 184 -9.52 -6.15 2.62
N ALA A 185 -8.89 -5.47 3.57
CA ALA A 185 -9.41 -5.32 4.93
C ALA A 185 -10.76 -4.58 4.97
N VAL A 186 -10.94 -3.55 4.14
CA VAL A 186 -12.22 -2.82 4.00
C VAL A 186 -13.30 -3.75 3.44
N MET A 187 -13.01 -4.49 2.37
CA MET A 187 -13.94 -5.42 1.73
C MET A 187 -14.37 -6.56 2.67
N ASP A 188 -13.47 -6.99 3.56
CA ASP A 188 -13.75 -8.03 4.56
C ASP A 188 -14.38 -7.48 5.85
N GLY A 189 -14.63 -6.17 5.95
CA GLY A 189 -15.21 -5.54 7.15
C GLY A 189 -14.28 -5.54 8.36
N MET A 190 -12.95 -5.61 8.15
CA MET A 190 -11.95 -5.65 9.23
C MET A 190 -11.51 -4.27 9.72
N VAL A 191 -11.93 -3.18 9.07
CA VAL A 191 -11.62 -1.81 9.49
C VAL A 191 -12.60 -1.33 10.56
N PRO A 192 -12.15 -0.55 11.58
CA PRO A 192 -10.78 -0.10 11.81
C PRO A 192 -9.85 -1.23 12.31
N LEU A 193 -8.57 -1.15 11.92
CA LEU A 193 -7.54 -2.16 12.22
C LEU A 193 -6.97 -2.01 13.66
N SER A 194 -7.79 -1.73 14.64
CA SER A 194 -7.39 -1.29 15.99
C SER A 194 -6.55 -2.31 16.77
N ASP A 195 -6.67 -3.59 16.45
CA ASP A 195 -5.97 -4.71 17.07
C ASP A 195 -5.00 -5.42 16.11
N ARG A 196 -4.61 -4.75 15.02
CA ARG A 196 -3.78 -5.31 13.96
C ARG A 196 -2.48 -4.53 13.79
N MET A 197 -1.55 -5.16 13.07
CA MET A 197 -0.26 -4.58 12.70
C MET A 197 -0.09 -4.59 11.18
N LEU A 198 0.43 -3.50 10.63
CA LEU A 198 0.87 -3.43 9.24
C LEU A 198 2.40 -3.54 9.18
N CYS A 199 2.91 -4.32 8.22
CA CYS A 199 4.33 -4.42 7.94
C CYS A 199 4.59 -4.17 6.45
N VAL A 200 5.58 -3.31 6.14
CA VAL A 200 5.97 -2.97 4.77
C VAL A 200 7.42 -3.38 4.49
N SER A 201 7.69 -3.88 3.30
CA SER A 201 9.04 -4.29 2.88
C SER A 201 9.98 -3.11 2.59
N GLY A 202 9.45 -1.89 2.53
CA GLY A 202 10.18 -0.70 2.10
C GLY A 202 10.41 0.34 3.20
N ARG A 203 10.67 1.59 2.75
CA ARG A 203 10.79 2.77 3.60
C ARG A 203 9.40 3.21 4.08
N LEU A 204 9.37 3.90 5.22
CA LEU A 204 8.17 4.46 5.83
C LEU A 204 8.05 5.94 5.45
N SER A 205 7.17 6.26 4.50
CA SER A 205 6.87 7.63 4.08
C SER A 205 5.67 8.21 4.85
N PHE A 206 5.50 9.52 4.75
CA PHE A 206 4.33 10.24 5.28
C PHE A 206 3.02 9.58 4.83
N GLU A 207 2.89 9.30 3.51
CA GLU A 207 1.66 8.74 2.95
C GLU A 207 1.35 7.33 3.50
N LEU A 208 2.37 6.49 3.74
CA LEU A 208 2.14 5.16 4.32
C LEU A 208 1.65 5.26 5.76
N VAL A 209 2.20 6.19 6.56
CA VAL A 209 1.71 6.47 7.92
C VAL A 209 0.28 7.00 7.89
N GLN A 210 -0.03 7.91 6.95
CA GLN A 210 -1.37 8.46 6.76
C GLN A 210 -2.38 7.35 6.43
N LYS A 211 -2.07 6.50 5.44
CA LYS A 211 -2.94 5.39 5.06
C LYS A 211 -3.17 4.41 6.21
N ALA A 212 -2.11 4.06 6.95
CA ALA A 212 -2.22 3.22 8.15
C ALA A 212 -3.10 3.86 9.24
N ALA A 213 -2.97 5.19 9.46
CA ALA A 213 -3.78 5.92 10.44
C ALA A 213 -5.25 5.99 10.02
N VAL A 214 -5.55 6.26 8.74
CA VAL A 214 -6.93 6.25 8.20
C VAL A 214 -7.55 4.86 8.33
N ALA A 215 -6.76 3.79 8.11
CA ALA A 215 -7.22 2.42 8.30
C ALA A 215 -7.36 2.03 9.79
N GLY A 216 -6.96 2.88 10.73
CA GLY A 216 -7.05 2.62 12.17
C GLY A 216 -5.97 1.71 12.73
N ALA A 217 -4.87 1.48 12.00
CA ALA A 217 -3.80 0.57 12.43
C ALA A 217 -2.87 1.25 13.46
N PRO A 218 -2.80 0.77 14.71
CA PRO A 218 -2.00 1.40 15.76
C PRO A 218 -0.49 1.11 15.64
N ILE A 219 -0.10 0.12 14.86
CA ILE A 219 1.30 -0.32 14.71
C ILE A 219 1.65 -0.44 13.23
N LEU A 220 2.70 0.27 12.81
CA LEU A 220 3.29 0.18 11.47
C LEU A 220 4.78 -0.13 11.56
N VAL A 221 5.18 -1.22 10.93
CA VAL A 221 6.56 -1.71 10.89
C VAL A 221 7.11 -1.63 9.47
N GLY A 222 8.37 -1.25 9.31
CA GLY A 222 9.04 -1.23 8.02
C GLY A 222 10.46 -1.78 8.07
N VAL A 223 10.88 -2.42 6.98
CA VAL A 223 12.27 -2.87 6.79
C VAL A 223 13.21 -1.66 6.66
N GLY A 224 12.73 -0.59 6.01
CA GLY A 224 13.50 0.62 5.77
C GLY A 224 13.33 1.70 6.85
N ALA A 225 13.95 2.85 6.58
CA ALA A 225 13.91 4.03 7.44
C ALA A 225 12.60 4.81 7.30
N PRO A 226 12.11 5.45 8.37
CA PRO A 226 11.07 6.48 8.27
C PRO A 226 11.65 7.83 7.80
N SER A 227 10.80 8.64 7.18
CA SER A 227 11.07 10.06 6.99
C SER A 227 10.72 10.88 8.25
N SER A 228 11.25 12.11 8.37
CA SER A 228 10.91 12.99 9.50
C SER A 228 9.41 13.26 9.60
N LEU A 229 8.75 13.57 8.48
CA LEU A 229 7.31 13.78 8.43
C LEU A 229 6.49 12.52 8.79
N ALA A 230 7.00 11.32 8.46
CA ALA A 230 6.37 10.08 8.90
C ALA A 230 6.41 9.93 10.42
N VAL A 231 7.55 10.26 11.05
CA VAL A 231 7.70 10.24 12.52
C VAL A 231 6.79 11.27 13.19
N GLU A 232 6.75 12.50 12.67
CA GLU A 232 5.88 13.58 13.18
C GLU A 232 4.40 13.18 13.13
N LEU A 233 3.93 12.68 11.98
CA LEU A 233 2.54 12.24 11.83
C LEU A 233 2.22 11.05 12.74
N ALA A 234 3.10 10.06 12.82
CA ALA A 234 2.91 8.90 13.68
C ALA A 234 2.81 9.30 15.17
N CYS A 235 3.63 10.27 15.61
CA CYS A 235 3.57 10.83 16.96
C CYS A 235 2.23 11.53 17.21
N ASP A 236 1.80 12.39 16.28
CA ASP A 236 0.54 13.14 16.37
C ASP A 236 -0.68 12.20 16.42
N ARG A 237 -0.69 11.14 15.60
CA ARG A 237 -1.76 10.14 15.58
C ARG A 237 -1.65 9.10 16.71
N GLY A 238 -0.61 9.13 17.52
CA GLY A 238 -0.39 8.16 18.59
C GLY A 238 -0.08 6.75 18.07
N MET A 239 0.50 6.64 16.85
CA MET A 239 0.89 5.36 16.23
C MET A 239 2.23 4.88 16.77
N THR A 240 2.40 3.57 16.89
CA THR A 240 3.71 2.93 17.09
C THR A 240 4.36 2.74 15.71
N LEU A 241 5.44 3.50 15.46
CA LEU A 241 6.20 3.46 14.21
C LEU A 241 7.55 2.80 14.44
N CYS A 242 7.78 1.70 13.74
CA CYS A 242 8.98 0.89 13.85
C CYS A 242 9.68 0.78 12.49
N GLY A 243 10.98 1.09 12.45
CA GLY A 243 11.80 0.97 11.23
C GLY A 243 13.03 0.09 11.44
N PHE A 244 13.72 -0.20 10.32
CA PHE A 244 14.90 -1.08 10.28
C PHE A 244 14.63 -2.47 10.86
N ALA A 245 13.40 -2.96 10.73
CA ALA A 245 13.02 -4.26 11.23
C ALA A 245 13.65 -5.37 10.37
N ARG A 246 14.66 -6.04 10.89
CA ARG A 246 15.31 -7.20 10.26
C ARG A 246 16.30 -7.88 11.21
N GLY A 247 16.49 -9.19 11.05
CA GLY A 247 17.52 -9.93 11.79
C GLY A 247 17.36 -9.81 13.31
N GLY A 248 16.14 -9.85 13.82
CA GLY A 248 15.83 -9.77 15.25
C GLY A 248 15.98 -8.36 15.86
N ARG A 249 16.16 -7.31 15.05
CA ARG A 249 16.29 -5.93 15.51
C ARG A 249 15.21 -5.05 14.92
N VAL A 250 14.79 -4.03 15.67
CA VAL A 250 13.84 -3.01 15.26
C VAL A 250 14.08 -1.72 16.04
N ASN A 251 14.01 -0.58 15.34
CA ASN A 251 14.05 0.73 15.97
C ASN A 251 12.63 1.25 16.18
N VAL A 252 12.27 1.58 17.40
CA VAL A 252 10.97 2.19 17.76
C VAL A 252 11.15 3.71 17.75
N TYR A 253 10.44 4.41 16.85
CA TYR A 253 10.52 5.87 16.71
C TYR A 253 9.42 6.58 17.49
N THR A 254 8.23 6.00 17.56
CA THR A 254 7.07 6.53 18.30
C THR A 254 6.30 5.38 18.92
N GLY A 255 5.45 5.69 19.93
CA GLY A 255 4.50 4.75 20.49
C GLY A 255 5.13 3.58 21.26
N ALA A 256 6.25 3.81 21.98
CA ALA A 256 6.98 2.76 22.70
C ALA A 256 6.14 2.05 23.77
N GLN A 257 5.06 2.64 24.25
CA GLN A 257 4.13 2.05 25.22
C GLN A 257 3.44 0.77 24.72
N ARG A 258 3.42 0.52 23.40
CA ARG A 258 2.89 -0.72 22.81
C ARG A 258 3.97 -1.77 22.52
N VAL A 259 5.18 -1.55 22.97
CA VAL A 259 6.30 -2.47 22.74
C VAL A 259 6.76 -3.05 24.08
N ALA A 260 6.56 -4.35 24.24
CA ALA A 260 7.10 -5.11 25.37
C ALA A 260 8.51 -5.59 25.04
N ASP A 261 9.39 -5.58 26.03
CA ASP A 261 10.78 -6.08 25.91
C ASP A 261 10.87 -7.60 25.98
#